data_f37dbb15ef5675156924f3a09b23b40b
#
_entry.id   f37dbb15ef5675156924f3a09b23b40b
#
_cell.length_a   1.000
_cell.length_b   1.000
_cell.length_c   1.000
_cell.angle_alpha   90.00
_cell.angle_beta   90.00
_cell.angle_gamma   90.00
#
_symmetry.space_group_name_H-M   'P 1'
#
loop_
_entity.id
_entity.type
_entity.pdbx_description
1 polymer ?
#
loop_
_entity_poly.entity_id
_entity_poly.type
_entity_poly.pdbx_seq_one_letter_code
_entity_poly.pdbx_strand_id
1 'polypeptide(L)'
;MRERAAALGVALRPHFKTVKTLEAAEIATDGERRRITVSTLAEASFLAEGGFDDILYAVPLTPDKVDEVLALHSRLERFTVMVDHADQVSALLARTELLRKPLRVVLGVDCGYHRDGCDPHDPASVALVRTLCDAAAVRFDGLYTHGGLSLRRGELRRDINY
;
A
#
# COMPACT_ATOMS: atom_id res chain seq x y z
N MET A 1 19.37 -6.14 8.30
CA MET A 1 18.53 -5.46 7.29
C MET A 1 18.32 -3.98 7.61
N ARG A 2 17.97 -3.60 8.85
CA ARG A 2 17.78 -2.20 9.27
C ARG A 2 19.00 -1.32 9.02
N GLU A 3 20.19 -1.72 9.48
CA GLU A 3 21.44 -0.99 9.26
C GLU A 3 21.71 -0.71 7.77
N ARG A 4 21.45 -1.71 6.92
CA ARG A 4 21.61 -1.54 5.47
C ARG A 4 20.58 -0.58 4.89
N ALA A 5 19.32 -0.64 5.34
CA ALA A 5 18.27 0.29 4.89
C ALA A 5 18.62 1.73 5.31
N ALA A 6 19.05 1.92 6.56
CA ALA A 6 19.49 3.21 7.06
C ALA A 6 20.67 3.76 6.26
N ALA A 7 21.70 2.94 5.97
CA ALA A 7 22.84 3.34 5.15
C ALA A 7 22.45 3.72 3.70
N LEU A 8 21.35 3.18 3.19
CA LEU A 8 20.81 3.50 1.86
C LEU A 8 19.78 4.64 1.89
N GLY A 9 19.46 5.20 3.05
CA GLY A 9 18.44 6.25 3.20
C GLY A 9 17.00 5.79 2.88
N VAL A 10 16.72 4.47 2.99
CA VAL A 10 15.40 3.92 2.71
C VAL A 10 14.71 3.44 3.99
N ALA A 11 13.39 3.66 4.08
CA ALA A 11 12.59 3.20 5.19
C ALA A 11 12.14 1.74 4.98
N LEU A 12 12.12 0.96 6.06
CA LEU A 12 11.54 -0.38 6.06
C LEU A 12 10.06 -0.32 6.44
N ARG A 13 9.27 -1.17 5.78
CA ARG A 13 7.87 -1.40 6.09
C ARG A 13 7.62 -2.92 6.07
N PRO A 14 7.74 -3.62 7.22
CA PRO A 14 7.57 -5.07 7.29
C PRO A 14 6.13 -5.46 6.97
N HIS A 15 5.96 -6.71 6.51
CA HIS A 15 4.63 -7.23 6.19
C HIS A 15 4.12 -8.12 7.32
N PHE A 16 2.91 -7.82 7.84
CA PHE A 16 2.29 -8.50 8.98
C PHE A 16 1.87 -9.94 8.68
N LYS A 17 1.52 -10.28 7.45
CA LYS A 17 1.02 -11.62 7.05
C LYS A 17 1.89 -12.78 7.52
N THR A 18 3.18 -12.54 7.79
CA THR A 18 4.13 -13.56 8.23
C THR A 18 4.13 -13.74 9.74
N VAL A 19 4.03 -12.67 10.50
CA VAL A 19 4.23 -12.67 11.96
C VAL A 19 2.94 -12.87 12.76
N LYS A 20 1.85 -12.25 12.36
CA LYS A 20 0.46 -12.40 12.86
C LYS A 20 0.25 -12.29 14.38
N THR A 21 1.20 -11.71 15.10
CA THR A 21 1.06 -11.35 16.52
C THR A 21 1.54 -9.93 16.76
N LEU A 22 1.00 -9.24 17.77
CA LEU A 22 1.39 -7.86 18.07
C LEU A 22 2.84 -7.78 18.51
N GLU A 23 3.30 -8.72 19.33
CA GLU A 23 4.67 -8.77 19.85
C GLU A 23 5.69 -8.92 18.70
N ALA A 24 5.42 -9.81 17.75
CA ALA A 24 6.30 -9.99 16.61
C ALA A 24 6.25 -8.80 15.64
N ALA A 25 5.09 -8.16 15.46
CA ALA A 25 4.95 -6.94 14.70
C ALA A 25 5.73 -5.78 15.34
N GLU A 26 5.66 -5.66 16.67
CA GLU A 26 6.42 -4.65 17.42
C GLU A 26 7.93 -4.84 17.28
N ILE A 27 8.41 -6.07 17.40
CA ILE A 27 9.84 -6.38 17.14
C ILE A 27 10.23 -6.05 15.70
N ALA A 28 9.37 -6.38 14.72
CA ALA A 28 9.63 -6.11 13.31
C ALA A 28 9.71 -4.62 12.98
N THR A 29 8.97 -3.78 13.72
CA THR A 29 8.93 -2.32 13.58
C THR A 29 9.81 -1.57 14.57
N ASP A 30 10.66 -2.28 15.33
CA ASP A 30 11.61 -1.69 16.32
C ASP A 30 10.93 -0.97 17.48
N GLY A 31 9.76 -1.45 17.88
CA GLY A 31 8.95 -0.86 18.94
C GLY A 31 8.16 0.40 18.52
N GLU A 32 8.33 0.88 17.29
CA GLU A 32 7.67 2.12 16.84
C GLU A 32 6.15 1.97 16.67
N ARG A 33 5.62 0.75 16.50
CA ARG A 33 4.21 0.45 16.16
C ARG A 33 3.70 1.25 14.95
N ARG A 34 4.57 1.47 13.97
CA ARG A 34 4.31 2.23 12.74
C ARG A 34 4.85 1.50 11.52
N ARG A 35 4.46 1.97 10.32
CA ARG A 35 5.01 1.54 9.03
C ARG A 35 4.95 0.03 8.82
N ILE A 36 3.75 -0.52 8.92
CA ILE A 36 3.50 -1.94 8.69
C ILE A 36 2.61 -2.15 7.46
N THR A 37 2.78 -3.28 6.78
CA THR A 37 1.98 -3.66 5.61
C THR A 37 1.09 -4.83 5.95
N VAL A 38 -0.15 -4.81 5.45
CA VAL A 38 -1.15 -5.87 5.64
C VAL A 38 -1.71 -6.36 4.31
N SER A 39 -2.28 -7.58 4.32
CA SER A 39 -3.00 -8.15 3.17
C SER A 39 -4.52 -8.16 3.35
N THR A 40 -5.03 -7.91 4.56
CA THR A 40 -6.47 -7.91 4.85
C THR A 40 -6.85 -6.72 5.72
N LEU A 41 -8.10 -6.28 5.63
CA LEU A 41 -8.62 -5.22 6.49
C LEU A 41 -8.77 -5.70 7.94
N ALA A 42 -9.02 -7.00 8.14
CA ALA A 42 -9.01 -7.62 9.47
C ALA A 42 -7.63 -7.51 10.14
N GLU A 43 -6.53 -7.75 9.39
CA GLU A 43 -5.17 -7.51 9.90
C GLU A 43 -4.96 -6.03 10.25
N ALA A 44 -5.48 -5.11 9.41
CA ALA A 44 -5.38 -3.68 9.68
C ALA A 44 -6.15 -3.28 10.96
N SER A 45 -7.36 -3.79 11.16
CA SER A 45 -8.15 -3.55 12.38
C SER A 45 -7.45 -4.08 13.63
N PHE A 46 -6.96 -5.31 13.57
CA PHE A 46 -6.22 -5.95 14.67
C PHE A 46 -4.97 -5.13 15.07
N LEU A 47 -4.20 -4.66 14.08
CA LEU A 47 -3.03 -3.84 14.34
C LEU A 47 -3.39 -2.44 14.87
N ALA A 48 -4.47 -1.84 14.35
CA ALA A 48 -4.97 -0.56 14.85
C ALA A 48 -5.38 -0.64 16.33
N GLU A 49 -6.06 -1.73 16.73
CA GLU A 49 -6.40 -2.02 18.12
C GLU A 49 -5.14 -2.24 18.98
N GLY A 50 -4.09 -2.81 18.41
CA GLY A 50 -2.77 -2.96 19.02
C GLY A 50 -1.91 -1.69 19.04
N GLY A 51 -2.46 -0.53 18.62
CA GLY A 51 -1.77 0.76 18.67
C GLY A 51 -0.87 1.08 17.48
N PHE A 52 -0.97 0.34 16.37
CA PHE A 52 -0.31 0.70 15.12
C PHE A 52 -1.09 1.80 14.40
N ASP A 53 -0.42 2.85 13.93
CA ASP A 53 -1.05 4.04 13.37
C ASP A 53 -0.66 4.39 11.93
N ASP A 54 0.32 3.69 11.34
CA ASP A 54 0.76 3.86 9.94
C ASP A 54 0.73 2.51 9.21
N ILE A 55 -0.40 2.21 8.58
CA ILE A 55 -0.68 0.91 7.97
C ILE A 55 -0.88 1.07 6.45
N LEU A 56 -0.23 0.19 5.67
CA LEU A 56 -0.47 0.05 4.24
C LEU A 56 -1.24 -1.24 3.96
N TYR A 57 -2.43 -1.12 3.40
CA TYR A 57 -3.19 -2.24 2.83
C TYR A 57 -2.72 -2.46 1.39
N ALA A 58 -1.86 -3.48 1.19
CA ALA A 58 -1.12 -3.75 -0.05
C ALA A 58 -1.76 -4.88 -0.87
N VAL A 59 -3.07 -4.80 -1.07
CA VAL A 59 -3.85 -5.62 -1.99
C VAL A 59 -4.77 -4.68 -2.76
N PRO A 60 -5.00 -4.89 -4.07
CA PRO A 60 -5.90 -4.04 -4.84
C PRO A 60 -7.26 -3.90 -4.16
N LEU A 61 -7.65 -2.66 -3.90
CA LEU A 61 -8.90 -2.35 -3.19
C LEU A 61 -10.10 -2.71 -4.05
N THR A 62 -10.93 -3.65 -3.60
CA THR A 62 -12.19 -3.96 -4.29
C THR A 62 -13.32 -3.02 -3.84
N PRO A 63 -14.27 -2.69 -4.74
CA PRO A 63 -15.35 -1.72 -4.45
C PRO A 63 -16.17 -2.04 -3.20
N ASP A 64 -16.39 -3.32 -2.91
CA ASP A 64 -17.15 -3.82 -1.75
C ASP A 64 -16.47 -3.51 -0.39
N LYS A 65 -15.16 -3.21 -0.39
CA LYS A 65 -14.38 -2.92 0.82
C LYS A 65 -14.20 -1.44 1.11
N VAL A 66 -14.71 -0.56 0.27
CA VAL A 66 -14.50 0.89 0.42
C VAL A 66 -15.01 1.39 1.77
N ASP A 67 -16.19 0.97 2.21
CA ASP A 67 -16.76 1.43 3.49
C ASP A 67 -15.91 1.01 4.71
N GLU A 68 -15.39 -0.23 4.69
CA GLU A 68 -14.50 -0.73 5.73
C GLU A 68 -13.16 0.04 5.75
N VAL A 69 -12.63 0.36 4.57
CA VAL A 69 -11.43 1.21 4.41
C VAL A 69 -11.67 2.60 5.00
N LEU A 70 -12.81 3.23 4.71
CA LEU A 70 -13.13 4.57 5.23
C LEU A 70 -13.28 4.56 6.76
N ALA A 71 -13.88 3.50 7.32
CA ALA A 71 -13.99 3.31 8.76
C ALA A 71 -12.61 3.19 9.43
N LEU A 72 -11.70 2.39 8.87
CA LEU A 72 -10.32 2.28 9.34
C LEU A 72 -9.55 3.59 9.20
N HIS A 73 -9.71 4.29 8.06
CA HIS A 73 -9.06 5.57 7.82
C HIS A 73 -9.43 6.64 8.87
N SER A 74 -10.66 6.62 9.35
CA SER A 74 -11.11 7.54 10.40
C SER A 74 -10.40 7.35 11.75
N ARG A 75 -9.91 6.14 12.03
CA ARG A 75 -9.30 5.72 13.30
C ARG A 75 -7.77 5.79 13.28
N LEU A 76 -7.15 5.69 12.11
CA LEU A 76 -5.71 5.63 11.95
C LEU A 76 -5.13 7.00 11.61
N GLU A 77 -3.93 7.30 12.07
CA GLU A 77 -3.19 8.51 11.65
C GLU A 77 -2.87 8.46 10.17
N ARG A 78 -2.33 7.33 9.72
CA ARG A 78 -1.96 7.06 8.33
C ARG A 78 -2.48 5.71 7.89
N PHE A 79 -3.48 5.73 7.07
CA PHE A 79 -3.95 4.53 6.38
C PHE A 79 -3.79 4.73 4.89
N THR A 80 -3.01 3.86 4.25
CA THR A 80 -2.75 3.91 2.81
C THR A 80 -3.35 2.68 2.16
N VAL A 81 -4.04 2.85 1.05
CA VAL A 81 -4.62 1.75 0.27
C VAL A 81 -4.00 1.70 -1.12
N MET A 82 -3.98 0.51 -1.72
CA MET A 82 -3.51 0.29 -3.08
C MET A 82 -4.70 0.16 -4.03
N VAL A 83 -4.59 0.82 -5.19
CA VAL A 83 -5.50 0.65 -6.33
C VAL A 83 -4.68 0.37 -7.59
N ASP A 84 -5.26 -0.32 -8.57
CA ASP A 84 -4.62 -0.63 -9.84
C ASP A 84 -5.60 -0.65 -11.03
N HIS A 85 -6.88 -0.30 -10.79
CA HIS A 85 -7.92 -0.30 -11.80
C HIS A 85 -8.87 0.91 -11.68
N ALA A 86 -9.44 1.34 -12.81
CA ALA A 86 -10.32 2.50 -12.87
C ALA A 86 -11.60 2.33 -12.02
N ASP A 87 -12.18 1.13 -11.98
CA ASP A 87 -13.38 0.87 -11.20
C ASP A 87 -13.15 1.01 -9.70
N GLN A 88 -11.96 0.64 -9.22
CA GLN A 88 -11.56 0.82 -7.82
C GLN A 88 -11.45 2.31 -7.48
N VAL A 89 -10.80 3.09 -8.35
CA VAL A 89 -10.68 4.54 -8.20
C VAL A 89 -12.05 5.19 -8.20
N SER A 90 -12.92 4.82 -9.16
CA SER A 90 -14.28 5.36 -9.27
C SER A 90 -15.12 5.03 -8.03
N ALA A 91 -15.09 3.79 -7.55
CA ALA A 91 -15.81 3.37 -6.35
C ALA A 91 -15.31 4.10 -5.10
N LEU A 92 -13.99 4.28 -4.99
CA LEU A 92 -13.39 5.04 -3.90
C LEU A 92 -13.83 6.50 -3.92
N LEU A 93 -13.70 7.18 -5.06
CA LEU A 93 -14.04 8.60 -5.20
C LEU A 93 -15.52 8.88 -4.98
N ALA A 94 -16.40 7.96 -5.37
CA ALA A 94 -17.83 8.08 -5.13
C ALA A 94 -18.24 8.08 -3.63
N ARG A 95 -17.33 7.71 -2.72
CA ARG A 95 -17.60 7.57 -1.28
C ARG A 95 -16.76 8.50 -0.39
N THR A 96 -15.88 9.29 -0.98
CA THR A 96 -14.92 10.13 -0.23
C THR A 96 -15.43 11.51 0.16
N GLU A 97 -16.63 11.91 -0.27
CA GLU A 97 -17.20 13.24 0.00
C GLU A 97 -17.32 13.58 1.50
N LEU A 98 -17.42 12.55 2.36
CA LEU A 98 -17.58 12.69 3.79
C LEU A 98 -16.26 12.63 4.57
N LEU A 99 -15.13 12.51 3.92
CA LEU A 99 -13.84 12.37 4.58
C LEU A 99 -13.38 13.70 5.21
N ARG A 100 -13.02 13.64 6.49
CA ARG A 100 -12.46 14.79 7.21
C ARG A 100 -11.00 15.07 6.88
N LYS A 101 -10.29 14.08 6.33
CA LYS A 101 -8.90 14.15 5.87
C LYS A 101 -8.73 13.32 4.61
N PRO A 102 -7.82 13.70 3.68
CA PRO A 102 -7.58 12.93 2.47
C PRO A 102 -7.12 11.50 2.76
N LEU A 103 -7.73 10.52 2.08
CA LEU A 103 -7.28 9.13 2.12
C LEU A 103 -5.99 8.97 1.29
N ARG A 104 -5.00 8.32 1.87
CA ARG A 104 -3.72 8.05 1.19
C ARG A 104 -3.87 6.88 0.24
N VAL A 105 -3.42 7.06 -0.99
CA VAL A 105 -3.54 6.05 -2.05
C VAL A 105 -2.20 5.87 -2.77
N VAL A 106 -1.83 4.63 -3.05
CA VAL A 106 -0.74 4.27 -3.96
C VAL A 106 -1.30 3.56 -5.17
N LEU A 107 -0.71 3.78 -6.35
CA LEU A 107 -1.03 3.03 -7.55
C LEU A 107 -0.13 1.79 -7.63
N GLY A 108 -0.74 0.61 -7.70
CA GLY A 108 -0.04 -0.63 -7.99
C GLY A 108 0.42 -0.67 -9.43
N VAL A 109 1.69 -1.01 -9.66
CA VAL A 109 2.30 -1.15 -10.99
C VAL A 109 2.85 -2.55 -11.15
N ASP A 110 2.51 -3.22 -12.24
CA ASP A 110 3.08 -4.51 -12.57
C ASP A 110 4.53 -4.33 -13.04
N CYS A 111 5.46 -4.95 -12.31
CA CYS A 111 6.88 -4.94 -12.62
C CYS A 111 7.34 -6.20 -13.39
N GLY A 112 6.42 -6.89 -14.07
CA GLY A 112 6.70 -8.12 -14.82
C GLY A 112 6.46 -9.41 -14.05
N TYR A 113 5.96 -9.32 -12.80
CA TYR A 113 5.56 -10.49 -12.03
C TYR A 113 4.13 -10.94 -12.33
N HIS A 114 3.31 -10.05 -12.90
CA HIS A 114 1.94 -10.30 -13.38
C HIS A 114 0.99 -10.84 -12.30
N ARG A 115 1.13 -10.33 -11.08
CA ARG A 115 0.25 -10.70 -9.97
C ARG A 115 -0.86 -9.67 -9.75
N ASP A 116 -0.49 -8.41 -9.72
CA ASP A 116 -1.33 -7.24 -9.53
C ASP A 116 -0.62 -6.02 -10.13
N GLY A 117 -1.33 -4.92 -10.21
CA GLY A 117 -0.80 -3.67 -10.73
C GLY A 117 -1.19 -3.39 -12.19
N CYS A 118 -1.27 -2.12 -12.53
CA CYS A 118 -1.50 -1.67 -13.89
C CYS A 118 -0.23 -1.76 -14.74
N ASP A 119 -0.38 -1.86 -16.06
CA ASP A 119 0.73 -1.84 -17.02
C ASP A 119 1.35 -0.42 -17.05
N PRO A 120 2.65 -0.26 -16.73
CA PRO A 120 3.32 1.04 -16.77
C PRO A 120 3.39 1.66 -18.17
N HIS A 121 3.24 0.86 -19.24
CA HIS A 121 3.27 1.31 -20.63
C HIS A 121 1.88 1.69 -21.17
N ASP A 122 0.79 1.37 -20.44
CA ASP A 122 -0.56 1.76 -20.83
C ASP A 122 -0.83 3.23 -20.47
N PRO A 123 -1.20 4.10 -21.44
CA PRO A 123 -1.62 5.47 -21.16
C PRO A 123 -2.76 5.58 -20.13
N ALA A 124 -3.62 4.56 -20.00
CA ALA A 124 -4.66 4.49 -18.98
C ALA A 124 -4.08 4.53 -17.55
N SER A 125 -2.91 3.95 -17.33
CA SER A 125 -2.23 3.99 -16.03
C SER A 125 -1.83 5.43 -15.64
N VAL A 126 -1.37 6.23 -16.60
CA VAL A 126 -1.08 7.65 -16.39
C VAL A 126 -2.37 8.44 -16.11
N ALA A 127 -3.47 8.10 -16.78
CA ALA A 127 -4.76 8.72 -16.53
C ALA A 127 -5.27 8.44 -15.10
N LEU A 128 -5.05 7.23 -14.56
CA LEU A 128 -5.35 6.91 -13.16
C LEU A 128 -4.56 7.78 -12.19
N VAL A 129 -3.26 7.97 -12.42
CA VAL A 129 -2.42 8.87 -11.58
C VAL A 129 -2.99 10.29 -11.59
N ARG A 130 -3.34 10.82 -12.76
CA ARG A 130 -3.92 12.16 -12.87
C ARG A 130 -5.23 12.27 -12.08
N THR A 131 -6.14 11.31 -12.25
CA THR A 131 -7.40 11.26 -11.52
C THR A 131 -7.18 11.26 -10.00
N LEU A 132 -6.20 10.48 -9.51
CA LEU A 132 -5.86 10.43 -8.08
C LEU A 132 -5.23 11.73 -7.58
N CYS A 133 -4.39 12.40 -8.39
CA CYS A 133 -3.77 13.66 -8.04
C CYS A 133 -4.77 14.82 -8.01
N ASP A 134 -5.77 14.81 -8.91
CA ASP A 134 -6.76 15.88 -9.03
C ASP A 134 -7.88 15.77 -7.97
N ALA A 135 -8.04 14.61 -7.34
CA ALA A 135 -9.08 14.36 -6.37
C ALA A 135 -8.73 14.95 -4.99
N ALA A 136 -9.39 16.02 -4.56
CA ALA A 136 -9.14 16.69 -3.28
C ALA A 136 -9.32 15.77 -2.04
N ALA A 137 -10.15 14.74 -2.14
CA ALA A 137 -10.40 13.77 -1.08
C ALA A 137 -9.33 12.66 -0.99
N VAL A 138 -8.35 12.65 -1.90
CA VAL A 138 -7.29 11.66 -1.98
C VAL A 138 -5.93 12.35 -1.88
N ARG A 139 -5.01 11.72 -1.19
CA ARG A 139 -3.59 12.05 -1.24
C ARG A 139 -2.86 10.93 -1.98
N PHE A 140 -2.41 11.21 -3.18
CA PHE A 140 -1.56 10.28 -3.92
C PHE A 140 -0.16 10.23 -3.32
N ASP A 141 0.23 9.07 -2.78
CA ASP A 141 1.51 8.87 -2.08
C ASP A 141 2.60 8.24 -2.97
N GLY A 142 2.27 7.86 -4.19
CA GLY A 142 3.22 7.32 -5.15
C GLY A 142 2.86 5.95 -5.70
N LEU A 143 3.88 5.23 -6.19
CA LEU A 143 3.73 3.93 -6.82
C LEU A 143 4.04 2.80 -5.84
N TYR A 144 3.38 1.68 -6.01
CA TYR A 144 3.64 0.44 -5.30
C TYR A 144 3.87 -0.68 -6.32
N THR A 145 4.78 -1.60 -6.02
CA THR A 145 4.94 -2.81 -6.84
C THR A 145 5.23 -4.03 -5.99
N HIS A 146 4.74 -5.19 -6.42
CA HIS A 146 5.06 -6.48 -5.82
C HIS A 146 6.19 -7.16 -6.59
N GLY A 147 7.44 -6.93 -6.16
CA GLY A 147 8.66 -7.45 -6.78
C GLY A 147 8.92 -8.93 -6.46
N GLY A 148 7.99 -9.84 -6.80
CA GLY A 148 8.13 -11.27 -6.55
C GLY A 148 9.35 -11.91 -7.24
N LEU A 149 9.83 -11.32 -8.34
CA LEU A 149 11.03 -11.74 -9.05
C LEU A 149 12.32 -11.53 -8.26
N SER A 150 12.34 -10.60 -7.31
CA SER A 150 13.51 -10.35 -6.45
C SER A 150 13.92 -11.55 -5.61
N LEU A 151 13.04 -12.54 -5.46
CA LEU A 151 13.31 -13.80 -4.78
C LEU A 151 14.08 -14.80 -5.65
N ARG A 152 14.12 -14.63 -6.98
CA ARG A 152 14.85 -15.48 -7.92
C ARG A 152 16.25 -14.89 -8.17
N ARG A 153 17.18 -15.19 -7.29
CA ARG A 153 18.57 -14.65 -7.30
C ARG A 153 19.38 -14.78 -8.59
N GLY A 154 18.87 -15.48 -9.63
CA GLY A 154 19.60 -15.74 -10.87
C GLY A 154 19.18 -14.89 -12.09
N GLU A 155 17.98 -14.35 -12.12
CA GLU A 155 17.41 -13.70 -13.31
C GLU A 155 17.51 -12.17 -13.27
N LEU A 156 17.52 -11.55 -12.10
CA LEU A 156 17.59 -10.08 -11.93
C LEU A 156 18.83 -9.38 -12.51
N ARG A 157 19.88 -10.12 -12.85
CA ARG A 157 21.10 -9.54 -13.46
C ARG A 157 21.00 -9.39 -14.99
N ARG A 158 19.99 -9.98 -15.63
CA ARG A 158 19.88 -9.96 -17.10
C ARG A 158 18.95 -8.85 -17.62
N ASP A 159 18.02 -8.39 -16.79
CA ASP A 159 16.97 -7.47 -17.22
C ASP A 159 17.18 -6.00 -16.79
N ILE A 160 18.28 -5.70 -16.09
CA ILE A 160 18.67 -4.33 -15.72
C ILE A 160 19.86 -3.86 -16.57
N ASN A 161 19.77 -4.01 -17.87
CA ASN A 161 20.62 -3.29 -18.83
C ASN A 161 19.72 -2.32 -19.59
N TYR A 162 19.53 -1.14 -19.02
CA TYR A 162 19.13 0.07 -19.71
C TYR A 162 20.30 1.02 -19.77
#